data_17d585d2d2b107c353c59e8d0e4d27d2
#
_entry.id   17d585d2d2b107c353c59e8d0e4d27d2
#
_cell.length_a   1.000
_cell.length_b   1.000
_cell.length_c   1.000
_cell.angle_alpha   90.00
_cell.angle_beta   90.00
_cell.angle_gamma   90.00
#
_symmetry.space_group_name_H-M   'P 1'
#
loop_
_entity.id
_entity.type
_entity.pdbx_description
1 polymer ?
#
loop_
_entity_poly.entity_id
_entity_poly.type
_entity_poly.pdbx_seq_one_letter_code
_entity_poly.pdbx_strand_id
1 'polypeptide(L)'
;MKDAKGLYYYPFPLNKRVRMYVRETDGEIWFRMWNADDTELWDEHDWIPYNAIKKAEHMYQVKDFDPKQAYDIQIAQALIKEDRQSE
;
A
#
# COMPACT_ATOMS: atom_id res chain seq x y z
N MET A 1 10.41 -2.80 -5.39
CA MET A 1 10.95 -1.45 -5.58
C MET A 1 11.06 -0.74 -4.22
N LYS A 2 12.03 0.12 -4.08
CA LYS A 2 12.32 0.77 -2.79
C LYS A 2 12.88 2.16 -3.02
N ASP A 3 12.44 3.14 -2.22
CA ASP A 3 13.01 4.49 -2.24
C ASP A 3 13.17 5.01 -0.80
N ALA A 4 13.39 6.33 -0.63
CA ALA A 4 13.61 6.93 0.69
C ALA A 4 12.42 6.75 1.65
N LYS A 5 11.21 6.54 1.13
CA LYS A 5 10.00 6.33 1.92
C LYS A 5 9.80 4.86 2.28
N GLY A 6 10.46 3.94 1.60
CA GLY A 6 10.39 2.51 1.85
C GLY A 6 10.05 1.69 0.62
N LEU A 7 9.58 0.46 0.86
CA LEU A 7 9.16 -0.45 -0.20
C LEU A 7 7.84 0.01 -0.79
N TYR A 8 7.68 -0.11 -2.11
CA TYR A 8 6.44 0.27 -2.77
C TYR A 8 6.18 -0.57 -4.02
N TYR A 9 4.92 -0.54 -4.49
CA TYR A 9 4.51 -1.07 -5.77
C TYR A 9 3.51 -0.09 -6.42
N TYR A 10 3.22 -0.30 -7.69
CA TYR A 10 2.23 0.51 -8.41
C TYR A 10 0.87 -0.18 -8.32
N PRO A 11 -0.08 0.35 -7.51
CA PRO A 11 -1.39 -0.30 -7.34
C PRO A 11 -2.25 -0.21 -8.58
N PHE A 12 -1.96 0.77 -9.44
CA PHE A 12 -2.63 0.94 -10.72
C PHE A 12 -1.57 0.88 -11.81
N PRO A 13 -1.40 -0.29 -12.48
CA PRO A 13 -0.28 -0.48 -13.42
C PRO A 13 -0.20 0.53 -14.55
N LEU A 14 -1.34 1.11 -14.95
CA LEU A 14 -1.39 2.12 -16.01
C LEU A 14 -1.13 3.54 -15.51
N ASN A 15 -1.01 3.74 -14.19
CA ASN A 15 -0.77 5.04 -13.60
C ASN A 15 0.39 4.97 -12.60
N LYS A 16 1.61 5.20 -13.10
CA LYS A 16 2.82 5.16 -12.28
C LYS A 16 3.01 6.41 -11.40
N ARG A 17 2.08 7.34 -11.45
CA ARG A 17 2.10 8.50 -10.57
C ARG A 17 1.55 8.19 -9.18
N VAL A 18 0.96 7.00 -8.99
CA VAL A 18 0.47 6.52 -7.70
C VAL A 18 1.35 5.37 -7.24
N ARG A 19 1.81 5.44 -5.99
CA ARG A 19 2.62 4.38 -5.37
C ARG A 19 1.97 3.95 -4.06
N MET A 20 1.95 2.64 -3.81
CA MET A 20 1.50 2.11 -2.53
C MET A 20 2.71 1.63 -1.75
N TYR A 21 3.00 2.31 -0.64
CA TYR A 21 4.11 1.93 0.24
C TYR A 21 3.65 0.91 1.25
N VAL A 22 4.53 -0.04 1.56
CA VAL A 22 4.24 -1.14 2.49
C VAL A 22 5.38 -1.30 3.48
N ARG A 23 5.04 -1.70 4.71
CA ARG A 23 6.02 -2.06 5.73
C ARG A 23 5.42 -3.08 6.68
N GLU A 24 6.27 -3.80 7.39
CA GLU A 24 5.84 -4.72 8.44
C GLU A 24 6.35 -4.22 9.79
N THR A 25 5.46 -4.14 10.76
CA THR A 25 5.78 -3.74 12.13
C THR A 25 4.98 -4.62 13.08
N ASP A 26 5.68 -5.27 14.00
CA ASP A 26 5.07 -6.15 15.01
C ASP A 26 4.18 -7.24 14.42
N GLY A 27 4.61 -7.82 13.28
CA GLY A 27 3.87 -8.88 12.61
C GLY A 27 2.67 -8.42 11.80
N GLU A 28 2.43 -7.11 11.71
CA GLU A 28 1.34 -6.53 10.95
C GLU A 28 1.89 -5.79 9.73
N ILE A 29 1.21 -5.94 8.59
CA ILE A 29 1.56 -5.24 7.36
C ILE A 29 0.73 -3.96 7.27
N TRP A 30 1.42 -2.84 6.99
CA TRP A 30 0.84 -1.51 6.92
C TRP A 30 0.99 -0.95 5.51
N PHE A 31 0.01 -0.17 5.08
CA PHE A 31 -0.04 0.46 3.76
C PHE A 31 -0.15 1.97 3.89
N ARG A 32 0.46 2.69 2.96
CA ARG A 32 0.31 4.14 2.86
C ARG A 32 0.46 4.56 1.39
N MET A 33 -0.54 5.26 0.87
CA MET A 33 -0.56 5.67 -0.54
C MET A 33 0.11 7.02 -0.74
N TRP A 34 0.92 7.11 -1.81
CA TRP A 34 1.49 8.36 -2.29
C TRP A 34 1.00 8.62 -3.70
N ASN A 35 0.57 9.86 -3.98
CA ASN A 35 0.06 10.26 -5.28
C ASN A 35 0.78 11.54 -5.72
N ALA A 36 1.43 11.50 -6.90
CA ALA A 36 2.15 12.66 -7.43
C ALA A 36 1.22 13.82 -7.77
N ASP A 37 -0.04 13.54 -8.04
CA ASP A 37 -1.04 14.58 -8.36
C ASP A 37 -1.72 15.14 -7.11
N ASP A 38 -1.48 14.54 -5.95
CA ASP A 38 -2.01 14.99 -4.66
C ASP A 38 -0.99 14.60 -3.56
N THR A 39 0.06 15.39 -3.46
CA THR A 39 1.13 15.11 -2.51
C THR A 39 0.71 15.31 -1.06
N GLU A 40 -0.36 16.06 -0.82
CA GLU A 40 -0.90 16.24 0.53
C GLU A 40 -1.55 14.98 1.09
N LEU A 41 -1.95 14.06 0.21
CA LEU A 41 -2.53 12.77 0.60
C LEU A 41 -1.62 12.02 1.57
N TRP A 42 -0.31 12.07 1.33
CA TRP A 42 0.68 11.42 2.18
C TRP A 42 0.65 11.95 3.61
N ASP A 43 0.49 13.26 3.75
CA ASP A 43 0.48 13.92 5.06
C ASP A 43 -0.89 13.84 5.75
N GLU A 44 -1.97 13.78 4.97
CA GLU A 44 -3.34 13.70 5.50
C GLU A 44 -3.70 12.32 6.03
N HIS A 45 -3.09 11.27 5.47
CA HIS A 45 -3.36 9.88 5.83
C HIS A 45 -2.09 9.19 6.29
N ASP A 46 -2.16 8.58 7.46
CA ASP A 46 -1.05 7.83 8.04
C ASP A 46 -1.07 6.37 7.53
N TRP A 47 -0.11 5.59 7.97
CA TRP A 47 -0.06 4.16 7.70
C TRP A 47 -1.33 3.47 8.20
N ILE A 48 -1.89 2.58 7.40
CA ILE A 48 -3.11 1.85 7.71
C ILE A 48 -2.78 0.36 7.81
N PRO A 49 -3.10 -0.31 8.94
CA PRO A 49 -2.84 -1.75 9.06
C PRO A 49 -3.81 -2.55 8.21
N TYR A 50 -3.34 -3.67 7.69
CA TYR A 50 -4.15 -4.52 6.81
C TYR A 50 -5.47 -4.97 7.46
N ASN A 51 -5.46 -5.21 8.78
CA ASN A 51 -6.69 -5.55 9.51
C ASN A 51 -7.77 -4.48 9.37
N ALA A 52 -7.39 -3.20 9.43
CA ALA A 52 -8.34 -2.10 9.26
C ALA A 52 -8.86 -2.05 7.82
N ILE A 53 -8.00 -2.32 6.85
CA ILE A 53 -8.37 -2.36 5.44
C ILE A 53 -9.39 -3.47 5.18
N LYS A 54 -9.17 -4.66 5.74
CA LYS A 54 -10.10 -5.80 5.60
C LYS A 54 -11.46 -5.48 6.20
N LYS A 55 -11.49 -4.82 7.34
CA LYS A 55 -12.76 -4.41 7.96
C LYS A 55 -13.50 -3.38 7.11
N ALA A 56 -12.76 -2.46 6.49
CA ALA A 56 -13.34 -1.43 5.65
C ALA A 56 -13.83 -1.97 4.30
N GLU A 57 -13.32 -3.10 3.82
CA GLU A 57 -13.76 -3.71 2.56
C GLU A 57 -15.27 -3.94 2.52
N HIS A 58 -15.85 -4.32 3.66
CA HIS A 58 -17.28 -4.58 3.76
C HIS A 58 -18.12 -3.29 3.73
N MET A 59 -17.49 -2.15 3.95
CA MET A 59 -18.17 -0.85 4.02
C MET A 59 -18.06 -0.06 2.72
N TYR A 60 -17.05 -0.38 1.88
CA TYR A 60 -16.82 0.31 0.61
C TYR A 60 -17.34 -0.53 -0.55
N GLN A 61 -18.51 -0.17 -1.06
CA GLN A 61 -19.03 -0.74 -2.30
C GLN A 61 -19.06 0.33 -3.38
N VAL A 62 -17.89 0.89 -3.69
CA VAL A 62 -17.76 1.89 -4.75
C VAL A 62 -17.43 1.15 -6.05
N LYS A 63 -18.24 1.39 -7.09
CA LYS A 63 -18.21 0.66 -8.36
C LYS A 63 -16.85 0.65 -9.06
N ASP A 64 -16.04 1.67 -8.89
CA ASP A 64 -14.78 1.83 -9.64
C ASP A 64 -13.53 1.67 -8.76
N PHE A 65 -13.70 1.27 -7.51
CA PHE A 65 -12.59 1.09 -6.60
C PHE A 65 -12.57 -0.34 -6.08
N ASP A 66 -11.48 -1.07 -6.39
CA ASP A 66 -11.26 -2.41 -5.86
C ASP A 66 -10.20 -2.33 -4.77
N PRO A 67 -10.60 -2.45 -3.49
CA PRO A 67 -9.62 -2.42 -2.40
C PRO A 67 -8.56 -3.51 -2.49
N LYS A 68 -8.91 -4.67 -3.04
CA LYS A 68 -7.97 -5.78 -3.19
C LYS A 68 -6.88 -5.47 -4.20
N GLN A 69 -7.18 -4.68 -5.23
CA GLN A 69 -6.19 -4.25 -6.20
C GLN A 69 -5.25 -3.20 -5.61
N ALA A 70 -5.81 -2.22 -4.91
CA ALA A 70 -5.04 -1.14 -4.31
C ALA A 70 -4.20 -1.63 -3.12
N TYR A 71 -4.79 -2.47 -2.27
CA TYR A 71 -4.15 -3.00 -1.06
C TYR A 71 -3.87 -4.49 -1.23
N ASP A 72 -2.90 -4.82 -2.07
CA ASP A 72 -2.58 -6.21 -2.41
C ASP A 72 -1.62 -6.80 -1.39
N ILE A 73 -2.16 -7.60 -0.47
CA ILE A 73 -1.38 -8.23 0.59
C ILE A 73 -0.33 -9.20 0.05
N GLN A 74 -0.62 -9.87 -1.07
CA GLN A 74 0.33 -10.83 -1.64
C GLN A 74 1.57 -10.12 -2.18
N ILE A 75 1.37 -8.99 -2.87
CA ILE A 75 2.48 -8.17 -3.36
C ILE A 75 3.27 -7.59 -2.17
N ALA A 76 2.57 -7.10 -1.16
CA ALA A 76 3.20 -6.54 0.04
C ALA A 76 4.08 -7.59 0.74
N GLN A 77 3.57 -8.80 0.93
CA GLN A 77 4.32 -9.90 1.56
C GLN A 77 5.56 -10.26 0.73
N ALA A 78 5.41 -10.33 -0.60
CA ALA A 78 6.52 -10.65 -1.49
C ALA A 78 7.62 -9.60 -1.44
N LEU A 79 7.26 -8.32 -1.44
CA LEU A 79 8.22 -7.21 -1.33
C LEU A 79 8.99 -7.24 -0.02
N ILE A 80 8.29 -7.45 1.08
CA ILE A 80 8.90 -7.50 2.41
C ILE A 80 9.85 -8.69 2.53
N LYS A 81 9.43 -9.86 2.03
CA LYS A 81 10.24 -11.06 2.03
C LYS A 81 11.52 -10.89 1.21
N GLU A 82 11.40 -10.29 0.03
CA GLU A 82 12.52 -10.01 -0.86
C GLU A 82 13.53 -9.07 -0.20
N ASP A 83 13.03 -8.02 0.44
CA ASP A 83 13.87 -7.05 1.12
C ASP A 83 14.66 -7.69 2.27
N ARG A 84 14.03 -8.59 3.03
CA ARG A 84 14.70 -9.34 4.09
C ARG A 84 15.77 -10.28 3.57
N GLN A 85 15.54 -10.91 2.42
CA GLN A 85 16.50 -11.83 1.82
C GLN A 85 17.71 -11.10 1.23
N SER A 86 17.56 -9.81 0.92
CA SER A 86 18.63 -8.99 0.36
C SER A 86 19.61 -8.50 1.42
N GLU A 87 19.26 -8.63 2.67
CA GLU A 87 20.12 -8.30 3.79
C GLU A 87 21.04 -9.48 4.11
#